data_5c9619ab537309b754a6e60fa260ff49
#
_entry.id   5c9619ab537309b754a6e60fa260ff49
#
_cell.length_a   1.000
_cell.length_b   1.000
_cell.length_c   1.000
_cell.angle_alpha   90.00
_cell.angle_beta   90.00
_cell.angle_gamma   90.00
#
_symmetry.space_group_name_H-M   'P 1'
#
loop_
_entity.id
_entity.type
_entity.pdbx_description
1 polymer ?
#
loop_
_entity_poly.entity_id
_entity_poly.type
_entity_poly.pdbx_seq_one_letter_code
_entity_poly.pdbx_strand_id
1 'polypeptide(L)'
;MTEKPITVFQHLHLRGKTATAMRSGILAQVGGSWRHDAEREEDLKQHMGDDDVIVLVRSAFDDVDESALVLWQEPDGYKVSNIVPRNVGELGIDKYNAILRDFVAQVAEPASRAGGFGVELTSPNQTLDDWLDAEPAAALRRFSRLANKSTGAAHPMDKERWYAFLIAAHRASKRLDSDQLARWLVEVEAWSAGRAQDLAIDYEFALGLLEQYDQSHT
;
A
#
# COMPACT_ATOMS: atom_id res chain seq x y z
N MET A 1 -0.06 -25.50 -7.80
CA MET A 1 -1.17 -24.87 -7.04
C MET A 1 -0.91 -23.38 -7.07
N THR A 2 -1.87 -22.62 -7.52
CA THR A 2 -1.78 -21.15 -7.52
C THR A 2 -1.86 -20.66 -6.07
N GLU A 3 -0.96 -19.76 -5.69
CA GLU A 3 -0.95 -19.14 -4.36
C GLU A 3 -2.22 -18.31 -4.15
N LYS A 4 -2.79 -18.36 -2.94
CA LYS A 4 -3.96 -17.55 -2.59
C LYS A 4 -3.53 -16.07 -2.52
N PRO A 5 -4.16 -15.17 -3.28
CA PRO A 5 -3.84 -13.76 -3.17
C PRO A 5 -4.37 -13.15 -1.87
N ILE A 6 -3.71 -12.09 -1.42
CA ILE A 6 -4.10 -11.27 -0.27
C ILE A 6 -4.73 -9.99 -0.76
N THR A 7 -5.86 -9.61 -0.19
CA THR A 7 -6.50 -8.32 -0.48
C THR A 7 -5.74 -7.20 0.22
N VAL A 8 -5.36 -6.17 -0.53
CA VAL A 8 -4.58 -5.04 -0.05
C VAL A 8 -5.25 -3.71 -0.36
N PHE A 9 -4.83 -2.64 0.30
CA PHE A 9 -5.19 -1.28 -0.11
C PHE A 9 -4.65 -1.00 -1.50
N GLN A 10 -5.52 -0.53 -2.39
CA GLN A 10 -5.10 -0.07 -3.70
C GLN A 10 -4.42 1.29 -3.60
N HIS A 11 -3.44 1.52 -4.47
CA HIS A 11 -2.80 2.82 -4.64
C HIS A 11 -3.20 3.40 -5.98
N LEU A 12 -3.44 4.71 -6.00
CA LEU A 12 -3.78 5.44 -7.20
C LEU A 12 -2.76 6.55 -7.44
N HIS A 13 -2.15 6.52 -8.62
CA HIS A 13 -1.33 7.61 -9.16
C HIS A 13 -1.96 8.17 -10.43
N LEU A 14 -1.96 9.48 -10.54
CA LEU A 14 -2.37 10.22 -11.73
C LEU A 14 -1.12 10.84 -12.33
N ARG A 15 -0.70 10.37 -13.52
CA ARG A 15 0.58 10.74 -14.16
C ARG A 15 0.39 11.71 -15.31
N GLY A 16 1.03 12.89 -15.23
CA GLY A 16 0.91 13.91 -16.28
C GLY A 16 1.98 14.99 -16.19
N LYS A 17 2.12 15.74 -17.27
CA LYS A 17 3.22 16.73 -17.42
C LYS A 17 3.03 18.03 -16.62
N THR A 18 1.79 18.37 -16.25
CA THR A 18 1.48 19.68 -15.66
C THR A 18 0.45 19.53 -14.55
N ALA A 19 0.89 19.64 -13.31
CA ALA A 19 0.04 19.51 -12.12
C ALA A 19 -1.16 20.46 -12.15
N THR A 20 -0.95 21.73 -12.51
CA THR A 20 -2.02 22.74 -12.59
C THR A 20 -3.11 22.37 -13.59
N ALA A 21 -2.74 21.84 -14.78
CA ALA A 21 -3.72 21.39 -15.77
C ALA A 21 -4.49 20.16 -15.30
N MET A 22 -3.80 19.23 -14.64
CA MET A 22 -4.42 18.03 -14.03
C MET A 22 -5.40 18.42 -12.94
N ARG A 23 -5.01 19.32 -12.01
CA ARG A 23 -5.88 19.86 -10.98
C ARG A 23 -7.17 20.43 -11.58
N SER A 24 -7.05 21.32 -12.55
CA SER A 24 -8.19 21.94 -13.22
C SER A 24 -9.09 20.89 -13.89
N GLY A 25 -8.48 19.89 -14.54
CA GLY A 25 -9.20 18.77 -15.16
C GLY A 25 -9.94 17.90 -14.15
N ILE A 26 -9.31 17.57 -13.03
CA ILE A 26 -9.93 16.81 -11.93
C ILE A 26 -11.12 17.58 -11.35
N LEU A 27 -10.93 18.84 -10.97
CA LEU A 27 -11.98 19.65 -10.36
C LEU A 27 -13.16 19.90 -11.31
N ALA A 28 -12.93 19.97 -12.62
CA ALA A 28 -13.98 20.10 -13.61
C ALA A 28 -14.91 18.85 -13.73
N GLN A 29 -14.43 17.68 -13.29
CA GLN A 29 -15.21 16.44 -13.27
C GLN A 29 -15.88 16.17 -11.92
N VAL A 30 -15.58 16.97 -10.90
CA VAL A 30 -16.17 16.83 -9.57
C VAL A 30 -17.64 17.21 -9.63
N GLY A 31 -18.51 16.28 -9.25
CA GLY A 31 -19.96 16.45 -9.26
C GLY A 31 -20.67 15.18 -8.82
N GLY A 32 -21.99 15.19 -8.82
CA GLY A 32 -22.79 14.04 -8.39
C GLY A 32 -22.59 13.75 -6.89
N SER A 33 -21.95 12.62 -6.62
CA SER A 33 -21.65 12.18 -5.25
C SER A 33 -20.31 12.69 -4.70
N TRP A 34 -19.52 13.36 -5.54
CA TRP A 34 -18.24 13.96 -5.17
C TRP A 34 -18.33 15.48 -5.09
N ARG A 35 -17.71 16.09 -4.08
CA ARG A 35 -17.57 17.52 -3.94
C ARG A 35 -16.15 17.92 -3.56
N HIS A 36 -15.73 19.10 -3.99
CA HIS A 36 -14.46 19.71 -3.58
C HIS A 36 -14.60 20.33 -2.19
N ASP A 37 -13.65 20.08 -1.29
CA ASP A 37 -13.56 20.64 0.04
C ASP A 37 -12.39 21.63 0.12
N ALA A 38 -12.62 22.83 -0.39
CA ALA A 38 -11.60 23.86 -0.48
C ALA A 38 -11.14 24.38 0.90
N GLU A 39 -12.03 24.34 1.92
CA GLU A 39 -11.70 24.77 3.28
C GLU A 39 -10.67 23.82 3.91
N ARG A 40 -10.94 22.53 3.85
CA ARG A 40 -10.03 21.52 4.38
C ARG A 40 -8.71 21.44 3.58
N GLU A 41 -8.76 21.74 2.30
CA GLU A 41 -7.57 21.84 1.45
C GLU A 41 -6.66 22.99 1.91
N GLU A 42 -7.24 24.15 2.21
CA GLU A 42 -6.50 25.30 2.72
C GLU A 42 -5.89 25.03 4.11
N ASP A 43 -6.64 24.38 5.00
CA ASP A 43 -6.14 23.98 6.32
C ASP A 43 -4.93 23.02 6.20
N LEU A 44 -4.98 22.06 5.28
CA LEU A 44 -3.84 21.15 5.05
C LEU A 44 -2.62 21.88 4.54
N LYS A 45 -2.76 22.81 3.60
CA LYS A 45 -1.66 23.62 3.06
C LYS A 45 -0.97 24.44 4.14
N GLN A 46 -1.74 25.05 5.05
CA GLN A 46 -1.17 25.83 6.14
C GLN A 46 -0.31 25.03 7.11
N HIS A 47 -0.59 23.72 7.26
CA HIS A 47 0.09 22.86 8.24
C HIS A 47 1.22 22.01 7.65
N MET A 48 1.22 21.76 6.34
CA MET A 48 2.09 20.76 5.72
C MET A 48 3.05 21.31 4.64
N GLY A 49 3.04 22.62 4.40
CA GLY A 49 3.97 23.28 3.46
C GLY A 49 3.36 23.56 2.08
N ASP A 50 4.24 23.93 1.12
CA ASP A 50 3.84 24.45 -0.19
C ASP A 50 3.39 23.40 -1.22
N ASP A 51 3.30 22.13 -0.84
CA ASP A 51 2.85 21.09 -1.77
C ASP A 51 1.37 21.25 -2.11
N ASP A 52 1.04 21.16 -3.41
CA ASP A 52 -0.35 21.22 -3.83
C ASP A 52 -1.12 19.97 -3.41
N VAL A 53 -2.30 20.19 -2.84
CA VAL A 53 -3.18 19.15 -2.35
C VAL A 53 -4.60 19.39 -2.89
N ILE A 54 -5.32 18.32 -3.20
CA ILE A 54 -6.74 18.37 -3.55
C ILE A 54 -7.51 17.52 -2.55
N VAL A 55 -8.53 18.10 -1.94
CA VAL A 55 -9.42 17.38 -1.00
C VAL A 55 -10.79 17.22 -1.62
N LEU A 56 -11.20 15.99 -1.82
CA LEU A 56 -12.50 15.64 -2.37
C LEU A 56 -13.31 14.85 -1.35
N VAL A 57 -14.58 15.14 -1.22
CA VAL A 57 -15.48 14.42 -0.30
C VAL A 57 -16.49 13.62 -1.10
N ARG A 58 -16.57 12.34 -0.77
CA ARG A 58 -17.58 11.39 -1.27
C ARG A 58 -18.74 11.34 -0.28
N SER A 59 -19.94 11.61 -0.75
CA SER A 59 -21.15 11.41 0.07
C SER A 59 -21.30 9.94 0.47
N ALA A 60 -21.96 9.68 1.61
CA ALA A 60 -22.20 8.31 2.06
C ALA A 60 -22.95 7.48 1.00
N PHE A 61 -22.63 6.20 0.90
CA PHE A 61 -23.27 5.24 -0.01
C PHE A 61 -23.20 3.83 0.57
N ASP A 62 -24.24 3.04 0.37
CA ASP A 62 -24.38 1.69 0.95
C ASP A 62 -24.07 1.70 2.46
N ASP A 63 -23.06 0.93 2.88
CA ASP A 63 -22.55 0.86 4.24
C ASP A 63 -21.26 1.68 4.47
N VAL A 64 -20.93 2.59 3.52
CA VAL A 64 -19.74 3.45 3.56
C VAL A 64 -20.15 4.87 3.95
N ASP A 65 -19.57 5.36 5.05
CA ASP A 65 -19.77 6.72 5.53
C ASP A 65 -19.19 7.77 4.57
N GLU A 66 -19.69 9.01 4.69
CA GLU A 66 -19.07 10.15 4.02
C GLU A 66 -17.58 10.18 4.32
N SER A 67 -16.75 10.28 3.28
CA SER A 67 -15.29 10.14 3.39
C SER A 67 -14.57 11.20 2.55
N ALA A 68 -13.46 11.71 3.08
CA ALA A 68 -12.58 12.62 2.36
C ALA A 68 -11.43 11.83 1.72
N LEU A 69 -11.22 12.02 0.43
CA LEU A 69 -10.09 11.52 -0.34
C LEU A 69 -9.11 12.67 -0.55
N VAL A 70 -7.83 12.42 -0.22
CA VAL A 70 -6.77 13.43 -0.31
C VAL A 70 -5.78 13.03 -1.38
N LEU A 71 -5.62 13.90 -2.37
CA LEU A 71 -4.63 13.81 -3.43
C LEU A 71 -3.47 14.74 -3.13
N TRP A 72 -2.25 14.21 -3.05
CA TRP A 72 -1.03 14.98 -2.91
C TRP A 72 -0.31 15.09 -4.24
N GLN A 73 0.27 16.25 -4.51
CA GLN A 73 1.12 16.47 -5.67
C GLN A 73 2.40 15.64 -5.55
N GLU A 74 2.77 15.02 -6.66
CA GLU A 74 4.07 14.40 -6.91
C GLU A 74 4.75 15.13 -8.09
N PRO A 75 6.06 14.93 -8.31
CA PRO A 75 6.78 15.61 -9.41
C PRO A 75 6.15 15.37 -10.79
N ASP A 76 5.49 14.25 -10.99
CA ASP A 76 4.89 13.82 -12.26
C ASP A 76 3.35 13.66 -12.18
N GLY A 77 2.71 14.26 -11.18
CA GLY A 77 1.25 14.23 -11.07
C GLY A 77 0.68 14.30 -9.65
N TYR A 78 -0.24 13.41 -9.34
CA TYR A 78 -0.87 13.29 -8.02
C TYR A 78 -0.96 11.85 -7.58
N LYS A 79 -0.91 11.61 -6.27
CA LYS A 79 -1.27 10.32 -5.66
C LYS A 79 -2.37 10.48 -4.64
N VAL A 80 -3.19 9.46 -4.47
CA VAL A 80 -4.06 9.35 -3.31
C VAL A 80 -3.22 8.93 -2.12
N SER A 81 -3.10 9.82 -1.13
CA SER A 81 -2.34 9.56 0.10
C SER A 81 -3.20 8.92 1.18
N ASN A 82 -4.47 9.32 1.26
CA ASN A 82 -5.37 8.83 2.29
C ASN A 82 -6.85 8.97 1.89
N ILE A 83 -7.68 8.12 2.48
CA ILE A 83 -9.15 8.24 2.49
C ILE A 83 -9.59 8.18 3.94
N VAL A 84 -10.16 9.26 4.43
CA VAL A 84 -10.54 9.43 5.84
C VAL A 84 -12.06 9.49 5.97
N PRO A 85 -12.68 8.55 6.70
CA PRO A 85 -14.11 8.62 6.97
C PRO A 85 -14.41 9.83 7.88
N ARG A 86 -15.60 10.43 7.71
CA ARG A 86 -16.03 11.58 8.52
C ARG A 86 -16.30 11.19 9.97
N ASN A 87 -16.86 10.02 10.17
CA ASN A 87 -17.08 9.46 11.49
C ASN A 87 -15.85 8.70 11.98
N VAL A 88 -15.64 8.70 13.29
CA VAL A 88 -14.50 8.01 13.90
C VAL A 88 -14.64 6.49 13.67
N GLY A 89 -13.63 5.89 13.04
CA GLY A 89 -13.58 4.45 12.78
C GLY A 89 -12.55 4.10 11.72
N GLU A 90 -12.20 2.82 11.60
CA GLU A 90 -11.37 2.31 10.53
C GLU A 90 -12.22 1.99 9.30
N LEU A 91 -11.80 2.50 8.15
CA LEU A 91 -12.52 2.28 6.90
C LEU A 91 -12.46 0.82 6.43
N GLY A 92 -11.39 0.11 6.75
CA GLY A 92 -11.13 -1.23 6.25
C GLY A 92 -10.78 -1.26 4.76
N ILE A 93 -10.14 -2.35 4.32
CA ILE A 93 -9.59 -2.47 2.95
C ILE A 93 -10.71 -2.42 1.89
N ASP A 94 -11.81 -3.12 2.11
CA ASP A 94 -12.87 -3.24 1.10
C ASP A 94 -13.57 -1.91 0.86
N LYS A 95 -13.89 -1.17 1.91
CA LYS A 95 -14.52 0.15 1.83
C LYS A 95 -13.58 1.19 1.23
N TYR A 96 -12.32 1.19 1.64
CA TYR A 96 -11.27 2.02 1.05
C TYR A 96 -11.17 1.81 -0.46
N ASN A 97 -11.01 0.55 -0.89
CA ASN A 97 -10.90 0.20 -2.28
C ASN A 97 -12.19 0.50 -3.07
N ALA A 98 -13.36 0.40 -2.44
CA ALA A 98 -14.63 0.78 -3.07
C ALA A 98 -14.71 2.29 -3.35
N ILE A 99 -14.34 3.14 -2.38
CA ILE A 99 -14.28 4.60 -2.55
C ILE A 99 -13.28 4.96 -3.64
N LEU A 100 -12.09 4.33 -3.61
CA LEU A 100 -11.04 4.63 -4.59
C LEU A 100 -11.47 4.28 -6.02
N ARG A 101 -12.11 3.12 -6.22
CA ARG A 101 -12.66 2.72 -7.52
C ARG A 101 -13.79 3.62 -7.99
N ASP A 102 -14.66 4.06 -7.07
CA ASP A 102 -15.72 5.01 -7.37
C ASP A 102 -15.13 6.37 -7.82
N PHE A 103 -14.09 6.86 -7.15
CA PHE A 103 -13.34 8.05 -7.57
C PHE A 103 -12.73 7.88 -8.96
N VAL A 104 -12.10 6.74 -9.23
CA VAL A 104 -11.51 6.46 -10.53
C VAL A 104 -12.57 6.52 -11.63
N ALA A 105 -13.70 5.85 -11.43
CA ALA A 105 -14.76 5.77 -12.43
C ALA A 105 -15.48 7.10 -12.68
N GLN A 106 -15.75 7.86 -11.60
CA GLN A 106 -16.58 9.07 -11.69
C GLN A 106 -15.77 10.35 -11.95
N VAL A 107 -14.51 10.40 -11.53
CA VAL A 107 -13.70 11.62 -11.58
C VAL A 107 -12.40 11.42 -12.37
N ALA A 108 -11.54 10.46 -11.96
CA ALA A 108 -10.19 10.37 -12.48
C ALA A 108 -10.14 9.97 -13.97
N GLU A 109 -10.88 8.93 -14.40
CA GLU A 109 -10.94 8.51 -15.80
C GLU A 109 -11.58 9.55 -16.72
N PRO A 110 -12.73 10.19 -16.38
CA PRO A 110 -13.26 11.30 -17.15
C PRO A 110 -12.27 12.48 -17.28
N ALA A 111 -11.60 12.86 -16.18
CA ALA A 111 -10.59 13.90 -16.18
C ALA A 111 -9.36 13.54 -17.03
N SER A 112 -8.91 12.30 -16.96
CA SER A 112 -7.81 11.74 -17.76
C SER A 112 -8.10 11.83 -19.24
N ARG A 113 -9.30 11.41 -19.67
CA ARG A 113 -9.74 11.48 -21.07
C ARG A 113 -9.80 12.91 -21.61
N ALA A 114 -10.20 13.86 -20.78
CA ALA A 114 -10.26 15.28 -21.15
C ALA A 114 -8.90 15.95 -21.11
N GLY A 115 -8.05 15.61 -20.14
CA GLY A 115 -6.78 16.27 -19.86
C GLY A 115 -5.52 15.56 -20.37
N GLY A 116 -5.65 14.33 -20.92
CA GLY A 116 -4.53 13.59 -21.52
C GLY A 116 -3.48 13.11 -20.52
N PHE A 117 -3.84 12.76 -19.30
CA PHE A 117 -2.94 12.20 -18.29
C PHE A 117 -3.28 10.72 -17.97
N GLY A 118 -2.32 9.97 -17.43
CA GLY A 118 -2.48 8.56 -17.08
C GLY A 118 -3.18 8.36 -15.74
N VAL A 119 -3.92 7.26 -15.60
CA VAL A 119 -4.52 6.78 -14.34
C VAL A 119 -3.93 5.41 -14.06
N GLU A 120 -3.18 5.27 -12.98
CA GLU A 120 -2.52 4.03 -12.57
C GLU A 120 -3.11 3.57 -11.23
N LEU A 121 -3.99 2.56 -11.29
CA LEU A 121 -4.58 1.92 -10.12
C LEU A 121 -3.96 0.54 -9.91
N THR A 122 -3.40 0.29 -8.72
CA THR A 122 -2.82 -1.02 -8.41
C THR A 122 -3.89 -2.10 -8.25
N SER A 123 -3.48 -3.38 -8.37
CA SER A 123 -4.36 -4.51 -8.11
C SER A 123 -4.81 -4.53 -6.64
N PRO A 124 -6.08 -4.81 -6.34
CA PRO A 124 -6.55 -5.02 -4.98
C PRO A 124 -6.10 -6.35 -4.38
N ASN A 125 -5.58 -7.26 -5.22
CA ASN A 125 -5.13 -8.58 -4.83
C ASN A 125 -3.67 -8.76 -5.23
N GLN A 126 -2.83 -9.13 -4.27
CA GLN A 126 -1.41 -9.33 -4.46
C GLN A 126 -0.95 -10.68 -3.91
N THR A 127 0.12 -11.20 -4.46
CA THR A 127 0.80 -12.43 -4.04
C THR A 127 2.22 -12.10 -3.56
N LEU A 128 2.92 -13.08 -3.03
CA LEU A 128 4.30 -12.89 -2.60
C LEU A 128 5.21 -12.43 -3.75
N ASP A 129 4.94 -12.85 -4.99
CA ASP A 129 5.74 -12.49 -6.17
C ASP A 129 5.53 -11.02 -6.61
N ASP A 130 4.44 -10.38 -6.18
CA ASP A 130 4.24 -8.93 -6.38
C ASP A 130 5.12 -8.10 -5.43
N TRP A 131 5.42 -8.64 -4.25
CA TRP A 131 6.16 -7.96 -3.18
C TRP A 131 7.65 -8.27 -3.13
N LEU A 132 8.05 -9.45 -3.59
CA LEU A 132 9.44 -9.91 -3.53
C LEU A 132 9.96 -10.32 -4.92
N ASP A 133 11.27 -10.20 -5.08
CA ASP A 133 11.99 -10.84 -6.19
C ASP A 133 11.94 -12.37 -6.04
N ALA A 134 12.19 -13.09 -7.13
CA ALA A 134 12.01 -14.54 -7.19
C ALA A 134 12.82 -15.33 -6.14
N GLU A 135 14.05 -14.91 -5.86
CA GLU A 135 14.94 -15.60 -4.91
C GLU A 135 14.41 -15.51 -3.47
N PRO A 136 14.17 -14.32 -2.88
CA PRO A 136 13.63 -14.23 -1.52
C PRO A 136 12.22 -14.82 -1.42
N ALA A 137 11.37 -14.71 -2.45
CA ALA A 137 10.07 -15.34 -2.46
C ALA A 137 10.16 -16.88 -2.35
N ALA A 138 11.07 -17.49 -3.11
CA ALA A 138 11.33 -18.93 -3.03
C ALA A 138 11.89 -19.35 -1.67
N ALA A 139 12.81 -18.55 -1.11
CA ALA A 139 13.40 -18.81 0.22
C ALA A 139 12.35 -18.74 1.33
N LEU A 140 11.48 -17.73 1.32
CA LEU A 140 10.40 -17.59 2.30
C LEU A 140 9.38 -18.73 2.20
N ARG A 141 8.94 -19.08 1.00
CA ARG A 141 8.05 -20.25 0.78
C ARG A 141 8.69 -21.53 1.30
N ARG A 142 10.00 -21.74 1.04
CA ARG A 142 10.72 -22.90 1.53
C ARG A 142 10.78 -22.93 3.06
N PHE A 143 11.10 -21.79 3.70
CA PHE A 143 11.06 -21.68 5.15
C PHE A 143 9.69 -22.03 5.69
N SER A 144 8.65 -21.34 5.24
CA SER A 144 7.30 -21.49 5.76
C SER A 144 6.73 -22.91 5.64
N ARG A 145 7.05 -23.61 4.54
CA ARG A 145 6.57 -24.98 4.30
C ARG A 145 7.28 -26.05 5.12
N LEU A 146 8.55 -25.82 5.48
CA LEU A 146 9.39 -26.81 6.15
C LEU A 146 9.56 -26.55 7.65
N ALA A 147 9.38 -25.33 8.09
CA ALA A 147 9.53 -24.96 9.49
C ALA A 147 8.36 -25.46 10.35
N ASN A 148 8.67 -25.76 11.60
CA ASN A 148 7.64 -26.06 12.58
C ASN A 148 6.94 -24.76 13.00
N LYS A 149 5.67 -24.62 12.60
CA LYS A 149 4.87 -23.40 12.83
C LYS A 149 4.63 -23.09 14.32
N SER A 150 4.79 -24.06 15.22
CA SER A 150 4.66 -23.83 16.66
C SER A 150 5.91 -23.20 17.29
N THR A 151 7.09 -23.46 16.72
CA THR A 151 8.40 -23.00 17.26
C THR A 151 9.05 -21.92 16.39
N GLY A 152 8.54 -21.67 15.18
CA GLY A 152 9.12 -20.69 14.27
C GLY A 152 10.55 -21.04 13.84
N ALA A 153 11.46 -20.08 13.92
CA ALA A 153 12.86 -20.26 13.56
C ALA A 153 13.73 -20.81 14.74
N ALA A 154 13.15 -21.37 15.80
CA ALA A 154 13.92 -21.80 16.96
C ALA A 154 14.76 -23.07 16.70
N HIS A 155 14.32 -24.00 15.85
CA HIS A 155 15.10 -25.20 15.52
C HIS A 155 16.28 -24.81 14.58
N PRO A 156 17.49 -25.37 14.78
CA PRO A 156 18.68 -24.99 13.99
C PRO A 156 18.46 -24.98 12.47
N MET A 157 17.85 -26.05 11.90
CA MET A 157 17.58 -26.12 10.47
C MET A 157 16.55 -25.11 9.99
N ASP A 158 15.56 -24.74 10.83
CA ASP A 158 14.57 -23.73 10.49
C ASP A 158 15.20 -22.33 10.58
N LYS A 159 16.10 -22.14 11.54
CA LYS A 159 16.91 -20.92 11.68
C LYS A 159 17.80 -20.67 10.46
N GLU A 160 18.46 -21.71 9.96
CA GLU A 160 19.27 -21.60 8.73
C GLU A 160 18.41 -21.20 7.50
N ARG A 161 17.20 -21.79 7.36
CA ARG A 161 16.27 -21.41 6.27
C ARG A 161 15.77 -19.99 6.43
N TRP A 162 15.50 -19.57 7.66
CA TRP A 162 15.09 -18.21 7.97
C TRP A 162 16.19 -17.21 7.62
N TYR A 163 17.42 -17.48 8.03
CA TYR A 163 18.57 -16.64 7.68
C TYR A 163 18.83 -16.57 6.18
N ALA A 164 18.66 -17.68 5.47
CA ALA A 164 18.76 -17.67 4.02
C ALA A 164 17.73 -16.73 3.37
N PHE A 165 16.49 -16.71 3.90
CA PHE A 165 15.47 -15.75 3.47
C PHE A 165 15.87 -14.30 3.80
N LEU A 166 16.29 -14.01 5.03
CA LEU A 166 16.68 -12.66 5.45
C LEU A 166 17.80 -12.07 4.59
N ILE A 167 18.83 -12.89 4.29
CA ILE A 167 19.96 -12.49 3.43
C ILE A 167 19.50 -12.25 1.99
N ALA A 168 18.63 -13.11 1.46
CA ALA A 168 18.09 -12.94 0.12
C ALA A 168 17.21 -11.68 0.02
N ALA A 169 16.36 -11.43 1.02
CA ALA A 169 15.50 -10.25 1.09
C ALA A 169 16.31 -8.95 1.21
N HIS A 170 17.40 -8.96 2.01
CA HIS A 170 18.29 -7.81 2.14
C HIS A 170 18.95 -7.41 0.81
N ARG A 171 19.30 -8.39 -0.02
CA ARG A 171 19.97 -8.16 -1.33
C ARG A 171 19.00 -7.84 -2.47
N ALA A 172 17.71 -8.03 -2.24
CA ALA A 172 16.68 -7.87 -3.25
C ALA A 172 16.34 -6.40 -3.52
N SER A 173 15.83 -6.11 -4.72
CA SER A 173 15.33 -4.79 -5.09
C SER A 173 13.93 -4.52 -4.54
N LYS A 174 13.10 -5.56 -4.44
CA LYS A 174 11.77 -5.51 -3.84
C LYS A 174 11.82 -6.07 -2.41
N ARG A 175 11.12 -5.40 -1.50
CA ARG A 175 11.07 -5.81 -0.10
C ARG A 175 9.63 -5.79 0.41
N LEU A 176 9.30 -6.76 1.24
CA LEU A 176 8.10 -6.74 2.08
C LEU A 176 8.27 -5.71 3.20
N ASP A 177 7.16 -5.12 3.63
CA ASP A 177 7.11 -4.58 4.98
C ASP A 177 6.74 -5.68 6.00
N SER A 178 6.89 -5.37 7.29
CA SER A 178 6.64 -6.32 8.38
C SER A 178 5.17 -6.77 8.42
N ASP A 179 4.24 -5.88 8.11
CA ASP A 179 2.80 -6.20 8.11
C ASP A 179 2.43 -7.12 6.93
N GLN A 180 2.98 -6.88 5.74
CA GLN A 180 2.81 -7.77 4.58
C GLN A 180 3.32 -9.17 4.88
N LEU A 181 4.51 -9.28 5.52
CA LEU A 181 5.07 -10.57 5.93
C LEU A 181 4.17 -11.29 6.93
N ALA A 182 3.74 -10.61 7.99
CA ALA A 182 2.86 -11.18 9.00
C ALA A 182 1.54 -11.65 8.39
N ARG A 183 0.92 -10.85 7.53
CA ARG A 183 -0.31 -11.19 6.83
C ARG A 183 -0.14 -12.39 5.92
N TRP A 184 0.93 -12.43 5.12
CA TRP A 184 1.20 -13.58 4.24
C TRP A 184 1.37 -14.88 5.03
N LEU A 185 2.11 -14.85 6.13
CA LEU A 185 2.28 -16.00 6.99
C LEU A 185 0.95 -16.49 7.57
N VAL A 186 0.06 -15.58 7.98
CA VAL A 186 -1.25 -15.94 8.57
C VAL A 186 -2.25 -16.38 7.49
N GLU A 187 -2.48 -15.53 6.47
CA GLU A 187 -3.59 -15.68 5.53
C GLU A 187 -3.33 -16.73 4.44
N VAL A 188 -2.06 -16.94 4.06
CA VAL A 188 -1.66 -17.88 3.00
C VAL A 188 -1.09 -19.15 3.58
N GLU A 189 -0.17 -19.04 4.53
CA GLU A 189 0.58 -20.17 5.06
C GLU A 189 0.02 -20.72 6.39
N ALA A 190 -1.05 -20.13 6.91
CA ALA A 190 -1.75 -20.57 8.13
C ALA A 190 -0.86 -20.66 9.39
N TRP A 191 0.03 -19.71 9.58
CA TRP A 191 0.75 -19.52 10.83
C TRP A 191 -0.16 -18.88 11.88
N SER A 192 0.11 -19.08 13.16
CA SER A 192 -0.57 -18.32 14.22
C SER A 192 -0.15 -16.85 14.17
N ALA A 193 -1.09 -15.95 14.48
CA ALA A 193 -0.84 -14.51 14.45
C ALA A 193 0.35 -14.10 15.32
N GLY A 194 0.49 -14.68 16.53
CA GLY A 194 1.61 -14.39 17.41
C GLY A 194 2.97 -14.79 16.81
N ARG A 195 3.05 -15.99 16.18
CA ARG A 195 4.31 -16.41 15.53
C ARG A 195 4.63 -15.63 14.27
N ALA A 196 3.62 -15.27 13.51
CA ALA A 196 3.81 -14.41 12.34
C ALA A 196 4.34 -13.02 12.76
N GLN A 197 3.81 -12.47 13.85
CA GLN A 197 4.27 -11.20 14.40
C GLN A 197 5.71 -11.28 14.94
N ASP A 198 6.06 -12.36 15.67
CA ASP A 198 7.44 -12.57 16.13
C ASP A 198 8.43 -12.60 14.95
N LEU A 199 8.09 -13.31 13.87
CA LEU A 199 8.91 -13.40 12.66
C LEU A 199 8.98 -12.06 11.90
N ALA A 200 7.91 -11.29 11.88
CA ALA A 200 7.90 -9.96 11.25
C ALA A 200 8.79 -8.96 11.98
N ILE A 201 8.79 -8.99 13.31
CA ILE A 201 9.71 -8.17 14.14
C ILE A 201 11.17 -8.59 13.90
N ASP A 202 11.44 -9.89 13.90
CA ASP A 202 12.78 -10.43 13.63
C ASP A 202 13.28 -10.07 12.22
N TYR A 203 12.41 -10.09 11.22
CA TYR A 203 12.68 -9.67 9.86
C TYR A 203 13.08 -8.20 9.78
N GLU A 204 12.30 -7.30 10.36
CA GLU A 204 12.57 -5.86 10.36
C GLU A 204 13.88 -5.54 11.06
N PHE A 205 14.11 -6.13 12.23
CA PHE A 205 15.37 -6.00 12.97
C PHE A 205 16.57 -6.50 12.17
N ALA A 206 16.45 -7.68 11.52
CA ALA A 206 17.54 -8.26 10.76
C ALA A 206 17.89 -7.44 9.52
N LEU A 207 16.90 -6.90 8.79
CA LEU A 207 17.15 -6.03 7.65
C LEU A 207 17.87 -4.74 8.06
N GLY A 208 17.41 -4.11 9.15
CA GLY A 208 18.08 -2.93 9.70
C GLY A 208 19.53 -3.21 10.13
N LEU A 209 19.78 -4.36 10.75
CA LEU A 209 21.14 -4.78 11.13
C LEU A 209 22.04 -5.00 9.90
N LEU A 210 21.56 -5.66 8.87
CA LEU A 210 22.30 -5.91 7.63
C LEU A 210 22.59 -4.62 6.87
N GLU A 211 21.66 -3.68 6.84
CA GLU A 211 21.86 -2.34 6.25
C GLU A 211 22.95 -1.57 6.99
N GLN A 212 22.92 -1.57 8.32
CA GLN A 212 23.94 -0.92 9.16
C GLN A 212 25.31 -1.57 8.97
N TYR A 213 25.34 -2.89 8.81
CA TYR A 213 26.59 -3.62 8.54
C TYR A 213 27.20 -3.17 7.19
N ASP A 214 26.42 -3.11 6.13
CA ASP A 214 26.89 -2.69 4.81
C ASP A 214 27.40 -1.25 4.82
N GLN A 215 26.67 -0.32 5.48
CA GLN A 215 27.09 1.08 5.64
C GLN A 215 28.41 1.24 6.37
N SER A 216 28.71 0.37 7.31
CA SER A 216 29.95 0.42 8.11
C SER A 216 31.16 -0.23 7.42
N HIS A 217 30.96 -0.94 6.30
CA HIS A 217 32.00 -1.67 5.55
C HIS A 217 32.17 -1.19 4.11
N THR A 218 31.48 -0.12 3.72
CA THR A 218 31.66 0.60 2.45
C THR A 218 32.49 1.86 2.67
#